data_4c12f8da13f1242680ebd0ab6b381373
#
_entry.id   4c12f8da13f1242680ebd0ab6b381373
#
_cell.length_a   1.000
_cell.length_b   1.000
_cell.length_c   1.000
_cell.angle_alpha   90.00
_cell.angle_beta   90.00
_cell.angle_gamma   90.00
#
_symmetry.space_group_name_H-M   'P 1'
#
loop_
_entity.id
_entity.type
_entity.pdbx_description
1 polymer ?
#
loop_
_entity_poly.entity_id
_entity_poly.type
_entity_poly.pdbx_seq_one_letter_code
_entity_poly.pdbx_strand_id
1 'polypeptide(L)'
;MKKVLIAAQLAGMSLSASAAQTIRFATEASYPPFELVDANNQIVGFDVDLANALCKEIDATCTFTNQAFDSLIPGLKFRRFDAVMAGMDITPEREKQVLFSTPYYDNSALFVGQQGKFTSIDQLKGKKVGVQNGTTHQKFITDKHPEITTVPYDSYQNAKLDLQNGRIDAVFGDTAVVTEWLKSNPKLAAVGDKVTDKAYFGTGLGIAVRQGNTDLQQKFNAALEKVKKDGTYQTIYNKWFQK
;
A
#
# COMPACT_ATOMS: atom_id res chain seq x y z
N MET A 1 67.28 -2.14 -45.57
CA MET A 1 65.84 -1.76 -45.63
C MET A 1 65.13 -2.42 -44.48
N LYS A 2 64.90 -1.72 -43.38
CA LYS A 2 64.22 -2.23 -42.15
C LYS A 2 62.72 -1.86 -42.26
N LYS A 3 61.84 -2.85 -42.30
CA LYS A 3 60.39 -2.67 -42.25
C LYS A 3 59.95 -2.56 -40.81
N VAL A 4 59.44 -1.44 -40.37
CA VAL A 4 58.83 -1.21 -39.08
C VAL A 4 57.36 -1.57 -39.21
N LEU A 5 56.88 -2.59 -38.49
CA LEU A 5 55.48 -2.97 -38.34
C LEU A 5 54.95 -2.18 -37.12
N ILE A 6 54.03 -1.22 -37.36
CA ILE A 6 53.26 -0.54 -36.34
C ILE A 6 52.01 -1.39 -36.06
N ALA A 7 51.95 -2.03 -34.89
CA ALA A 7 50.77 -2.71 -34.41
C ALA A 7 49.85 -1.65 -33.72
N ALA A 8 48.73 -1.35 -34.34
CA ALA A 8 47.71 -0.51 -33.72
C ALA A 8 46.89 -1.38 -32.73
N GLN A 9 47.05 -1.16 -31.42
CA GLN A 9 46.20 -1.72 -30.40
C GLN A 9 44.87 -0.94 -30.37
N LEU A 10 43.80 -1.53 -30.88
CA LEU A 10 42.43 -1.10 -30.65
C LEU A 10 42.02 -1.51 -29.22
N ALA A 11 42.07 -0.57 -28.28
CA ALA A 11 41.47 -0.72 -26.97
C ALA A 11 39.96 -0.68 -27.11
N GLY A 12 39.33 -1.85 -27.16
CA GLY A 12 37.87 -1.99 -27.12
C GLY A 12 37.35 -1.57 -25.76
N MET A 13 36.78 -0.37 -25.62
CA MET A 13 35.97 -0.01 -24.47
C MET A 13 34.68 -0.84 -24.50
N SER A 14 34.66 -1.91 -23.72
CA SER A 14 33.42 -2.65 -23.43
C SER A 14 32.52 -1.76 -22.57
N LEU A 15 31.56 -1.08 -23.20
CA LEU A 15 30.44 -0.48 -22.50
C LEU A 15 29.63 -1.63 -21.91
N SER A 16 29.87 -1.94 -20.64
CA SER A 16 28.99 -2.81 -19.88
C SER A 16 27.65 -2.08 -19.71
N ALA A 17 26.69 -2.37 -20.57
CA ALA A 17 25.31 -1.99 -20.36
C ALA A 17 24.86 -2.70 -19.07
N SER A 18 24.84 -1.99 -17.95
CA SER A 18 24.21 -2.47 -16.72
C SER A 18 22.72 -2.62 -17.04
N ALA A 19 22.23 -3.86 -17.10
CA ALA A 19 20.80 -4.08 -17.20
C ALA A 19 20.11 -3.40 -16.00
N ALA A 20 19.13 -2.56 -16.25
CA ALA A 20 18.39 -1.89 -15.19
C ALA A 20 17.84 -2.93 -14.21
N GLN A 21 18.07 -2.71 -12.92
CA GLN A 21 17.61 -3.62 -11.86
C GLN A 21 16.08 -3.68 -11.90
N THR A 22 15.50 -4.89 -11.91
CA THR A 22 14.05 -5.06 -11.75
C THR A 22 13.72 -5.23 -10.27
N ILE A 23 12.80 -4.43 -9.75
CA ILE A 23 12.23 -4.54 -8.41
C ILE A 23 10.82 -5.08 -8.52
N ARG A 24 10.61 -6.26 -7.93
CA ARG A 24 9.31 -6.94 -7.94
C ARG A 24 8.52 -6.48 -6.71
N PHE A 25 7.45 -5.74 -6.94
CA PHE A 25 6.48 -5.36 -5.91
C PHE A 25 5.33 -6.36 -5.82
N ALA A 26 4.83 -6.56 -4.61
CA ALA A 26 3.52 -7.15 -4.38
C ALA A 26 2.60 -6.12 -3.74
N THR A 27 1.32 -6.19 -4.13
CA THR A 27 0.23 -5.36 -3.64
C THR A 27 -1.05 -6.18 -3.55
N GLU A 28 -2.11 -5.63 -2.94
CA GLU A 28 -3.46 -6.21 -2.95
C GLU A 28 -4.39 -5.29 -3.78
N ALA A 29 -4.55 -5.59 -5.09
CA ALA A 29 -5.10 -4.68 -6.07
C ALA A 29 -6.65 -4.63 -6.07
N SER A 30 -7.25 -4.43 -4.88
CA SER A 30 -8.68 -4.18 -4.70
C SER A 30 -8.97 -3.03 -3.72
N TYR A 31 -8.01 -2.11 -3.53
CA TYR A 31 -8.03 -1.08 -2.49
C TYR A 31 -7.88 0.35 -3.04
N PRO A 32 -8.78 0.81 -3.95
CA PRO A 32 -8.71 2.17 -4.49
C PRO A 32 -8.86 3.23 -3.38
N PRO A 33 -8.13 4.37 -3.48
CA PRO A 33 -7.34 4.84 -4.61
C PRO A 33 -5.87 4.38 -4.60
N PHE A 34 -5.44 3.58 -3.63
CA PHE A 34 -4.04 3.15 -3.49
C PHE A 34 -3.65 2.15 -4.58
N GLU A 35 -4.40 1.06 -4.74
CA GLU A 35 -4.18 0.04 -5.77
C GLU A 35 -5.48 -0.63 -6.21
N LEU A 36 -5.60 -0.85 -7.52
CA LEU A 36 -6.74 -1.52 -8.12
C LEU A 36 -6.36 -2.14 -9.47
N VAL A 37 -7.15 -3.10 -9.92
CA VAL A 37 -7.08 -3.60 -11.29
C VAL A 37 -8.03 -2.75 -12.15
N ASP A 38 -7.51 -2.15 -13.21
CA ASP A 38 -8.28 -1.34 -14.15
C ASP A 38 -9.04 -2.18 -15.18
N ALA A 39 -9.79 -1.52 -16.08
CA ALA A 39 -10.55 -2.17 -17.14
C ALA A 39 -9.67 -2.90 -18.18
N ASN A 40 -8.38 -2.58 -18.25
CA ASN A 40 -7.40 -3.22 -19.12
C ASN A 40 -6.64 -4.36 -18.39
N ASN A 41 -7.10 -4.75 -17.23
CA ASN A 41 -6.46 -5.76 -16.37
C ASN A 41 -5.03 -5.38 -15.94
N GLN A 42 -4.77 -4.06 -15.79
CA GLN A 42 -3.51 -3.54 -15.29
C GLN A 42 -3.66 -3.13 -13.81
N ILE A 43 -2.62 -3.38 -13.02
CA ILE A 43 -2.56 -2.88 -11.64
C ILE A 43 -2.16 -1.41 -11.70
N VAL A 44 -3.02 -0.54 -11.18
CA VAL A 44 -2.87 0.92 -11.18
C VAL A 44 -3.24 1.46 -9.81
N GLY A 45 -2.91 2.72 -9.52
CA GLY A 45 -3.24 3.36 -8.25
C GLY A 45 -2.15 4.32 -7.79
N PHE A 46 -2.42 4.99 -6.66
CA PHE A 46 -1.46 5.89 -6.05
C PHE A 46 -0.15 5.19 -5.71
N ASP A 47 -0.22 4.02 -5.09
CA ASP A 47 0.93 3.22 -4.69
C ASP A 47 1.75 2.78 -5.91
N VAL A 48 1.07 2.39 -6.99
CA VAL A 48 1.71 1.96 -8.24
C VAL A 48 2.44 3.10 -8.94
N ASP A 49 1.77 4.27 -9.07
CA ASP A 49 2.38 5.45 -9.67
C ASP A 49 3.57 5.95 -8.86
N LEU A 50 3.45 5.96 -7.52
CA LEU A 50 4.53 6.35 -6.63
C LEU A 50 5.69 5.36 -6.71
N ALA A 51 5.45 4.05 -6.64
CA ALA A 51 6.49 3.04 -6.79
C ALA A 51 7.25 3.18 -8.11
N ASN A 52 6.54 3.41 -9.23
CA ASN A 52 7.17 3.65 -10.53
C ASN A 52 8.06 4.90 -10.54
N ALA A 53 7.60 5.99 -9.90
CA ALA A 53 8.43 7.19 -9.73
C ALA A 53 9.69 6.91 -8.92
N LEU A 54 9.57 6.14 -7.82
CA LEU A 54 10.72 5.75 -6.99
C LEU A 54 11.69 4.85 -7.75
N CYS A 55 11.19 3.85 -8.51
CA CYS A 55 12.04 3.00 -9.33
C CYS A 55 12.83 3.81 -10.36
N LYS A 56 12.19 4.79 -11.01
CA LYS A 56 12.86 5.69 -11.95
C LYS A 56 14.01 6.46 -11.28
N GLU A 57 13.81 6.94 -10.06
CA GLU A 57 14.84 7.68 -9.31
C GLU A 57 16.06 6.84 -8.92
N ILE A 58 15.92 5.52 -8.84
CA ILE A 58 17.00 4.60 -8.48
C ILE A 58 17.49 3.77 -9.68
N ASP A 59 17.20 4.21 -10.91
CA ASP A 59 17.57 3.53 -12.16
C ASP A 59 17.12 2.06 -12.22
N ALA A 60 15.88 1.79 -11.72
CA ALA A 60 15.27 0.47 -11.70
C ALA A 60 13.94 0.44 -12.49
N THR A 61 13.49 -0.77 -12.81
CA THR A 61 12.14 -1.04 -13.35
C THR A 61 11.30 -1.72 -12.29
N CYS A 62 10.09 -1.21 -12.05
CA CYS A 62 9.11 -1.86 -11.17
C CYS A 62 8.26 -2.87 -11.93
N THR A 63 7.95 -4.00 -11.28
CA THR A 63 6.89 -4.93 -11.70
C THR A 63 5.95 -5.18 -10.52
N PHE A 64 4.69 -5.47 -10.79
CA PHE A 64 3.66 -5.60 -9.75
C PHE A 64 2.97 -6.95 -9.85
N THR A 65 2.72 -7.56 -8.69
CA THR A 65 1.98 -8.83 -8.57
C THR A 65 0.88 -8.65 -7.53
N ASN A 66 -0.36 -9.02 -7.90
CA ASN A 66 -1.50 -9.02 -6.98
C ASN A 66 -1.44 -10.25 -6.06
N GLN A 67 -1.59 -10.03 -4.75
CA GLN A 67 -1.56 -11.05 -3.71
C GLN A 67 -2.60 -10.71 -2.63
N ALA A 68 -3.10 -11.70 -1.89
CA ALA A 68 -3.90 -11.44 -0.69
C ALA A 68 -3.08 -10.68 0.36
N PHE A 69 -3.69 -9.69 1.03
CA PHE A 69 -2.98 -8.78 1.94
C PHE A 69 -2.23 -9.52 3.06
N ASP A 70 -2.86 -10.51 3.69
CA ASP A 70 -2.25 -11.32 4.76
C ASP A 70 -1.06 -12.16 4.30
N SER A 71 -0.93 -12.40 2.99
CA SER A 71 0.19 -13.13 2.37
C SER A 71 1.40 -12.26 2.02
N LEU A 72 1.27 -10.92 2.08
CA LEU A 72 2.30 -9.98 1.62
C LEU A 72 3.59 -10.08 2.45
N ILE A 73 3.51 -9.93 3.78
CA ILE A 73 4.71 -10.05 4.65
C ILE A 73 5.32 -11.46 4.59
N PRO A 74 4.56 -12.56 4.71
CA PRO A 74 5.10 -13.90 4.48
C PRO A 74 5.80 -14.06 3.14
N GLY A 75 5.17 -13.64 2.03
CA GLY A 75 5.75 -13.72 0.69
C GLY A 75 7.05 -12.93 0.54
N LEU A 76 7.12 -11.75 1.14
CA LEU A 76 8.33 -10.92 1.19
C LEU A 76 9.47 -11.64 1.94
N LYS A 77 9.19 -12.25 3.09
CA LYS A 77 10.16 -13.04 3.86
C LYS A 77 10.68 -14.25 3.07
N PHE A 78 9.82 -14.92 2.30
CA PHE A 78 10.19 -16.04 1.41
C PHE A 78 10.76 -15.60 0.06
N ARG A 79 11.10 -14.32 -0.14
CA ARG A 79 11.73 -13.78 -1.35
C ARG A 79 10.91 -13.98 -2.64
N ARG A 80 9.58 -14.08 -2.54
CA ARG A 80 8.70 -14.16 -3.70
C ARG A 80 8.73 -12.86 -4.51
N PHE A 81 8.92 -11.74 -3.81
CA PHE A 81 9.08 -10.40 -4.34
C PHE A 81 10.08 -9.61 -3.48
N ASP A 82 10.43 -8.41 -3.89
CA ASP A 82 11.52 -7.62 -3.29
C ASP A 82 10.98 -6.53 -2.36
N ALA A 83 9.78 -6.01 -2.65
CA ALA A 83 9.11 -4.98 -1.88
C ALA A 83 7.59 -5.21 -1.83
N VAL A 84 6.94 -4.61 -0.84
CA VAL A 84 5.48 -4.54 -0.70
C VAL A 84 5.08 -3.06 -0.60
N MET A 85 4.10 -2.66 -1.39
CA MET A 85 3.43 -1.38 -1.31
C MET A 85 1.95 -1.61 -1.54
N ALA A 86 1.14 -1.49 -0.49
CA ALA A 86 -0.23 -1.99 -0.44
C ALA A 86 -1.04 -1.30 0.68
N GLY A 87 -0.97 0.02 0.78
CA GLY A 87 -1.63 0.75 1.86
C GLY A 87 -1.23 0.20 3.25
N MET A 88 0.00 -0.23 3.44
CA MET A 88 0.41 -0.98 4.61
C MET A 88 0.90 -0.06 5.74
N ASP A 89 0.17 -0.03 6.87
CA ASP A 89 0.58 0.70 8.06
C ASP A 89 1.92 0.22 8.62
N ILE A 90 2.79 1.17 8.94
CA ILE A 90 4.00 0.93 9.73
C ILE A 90 3.59 0.72 11.18
N THR A 91 3.86 -0.47 11.71
CA THR A 91 3.58 -0.80 13.13
C THR A 91 4.76 -1.49 13.77
N PRO A 92 4.96 -1.34 15.11
CA PRO A 92 6.04 -2.02 15.82
C PRO A 92 6.02 -3.55 15.67
N GLU A 93 4.84 -4.14 15.48
CA GLU A 93 4.70 -5.58 15.25
C GLU A 93 5.21 -6.00 13.88
N ARG A 94 4.90 -5.21 12.83
CA ARG A 94 5.39 -5.45 11.47
C ARG A 94 6.88 -5.15 11.34
N GLU A 95 7.39 -4.12 12.02
CA GLU A 95 8.83 -3.77 12.04
C GLU A 95 9.72 -4.87 12.63
N LYS A 96 9.19 -5.76 13.47
CA LYS A 96 9.90 -6.96 13.92
C LYS A 96 10.11 -7.99 12.80
N GLN A 97 9.36 -7.90 11.73
CA GLN A 97 9.33 -8.89 10.64
C GLN A 97 9.94 -8.38 9.34
N VAL A 98 9.82 -7.08 9.06
CA VAL A 98 10.27 -6.41 7.84
C VAL A 98 10.86 -5.05 8.17
N LEU A 99 11.61 -4.45 7.21
CA LEU A 99 12.01 -3.05 7.29
C LEU A 99 10.99 -2.21 6.49
N PHE A 100 10.68 -1.01 6.99
CA PHE A 100 9.84 -0.06 6.28
C PHE A 100 10.66 1.13 5.78
N SER A 101 10.23 1.72 4.68
CA SER A 101 10.64 3.07 4.29
C SER A 101 10.16 4.09 5.32
N THR A 102 10.62 5.34 5.20
CA THR A 102 9.90 6.47 5.80
C THR A 102 8.46 6.49 5.29
N PRO A 103 7.49 7.00 6.09
CA PRO A 103 6.10 7.00 5.67
C PRO A 103 5.88 7.84 4.41
N TYR A 104 5.10 7.30 3.47
CA TYR A 104 4.75 8.00 2.24
C TYR A 104 3.35 8.63 2.27
N TYR A 105 2.48 8.20 3.20
CA TYR A 105 1.10 8.69 3.35
C TYR A 105 0.71 8.68 4.83
N ASP A 106 0.13 9.78 5.32
CA ASP A 106 -0.45 9.84 6.67
C ASP A 106 -1.77 9.09 6.69
N ASN A 107 -1.92 8.13 7.62
CA ASN A 107 -3.08 7.27 7.66
C ASN A 107 -3.99 7.54 8.86
N SER A 108 -5.26 7.25 8.67
CA SER A 108 -6.30 7.15 9.69
C SER A 108 -7.36 6.16 9.21
N ALA A 109 -8.14 5.62 10.13
CA ALA A 109 -9.20 4.67 9.81
C ALA A 109 -10.59 5.26 10.10
N LEU A 110 -11.62 4.72 9.44
CA LEU A 110 -12.99 5.18 9.58
C LEU A 110 -13.97 4.00 9.47
N PHE A 111 -14.96 3.98 10.34
CA PHE A 111 -16.09 3.07 10.19
C PHE A 111 -17.09 3.64 9.17
N VAL A 112 -17.68 2.76 8.38
CA VAL A 112 -18.72 3.08 7.41
C VAL A 112 -19.89 2.10 7.57
N GLY A 113 -21.10 2.63 7.59
CA GLY A 113 -22.33 1.86 7.68
C GLY A 113 -23.36 2.33 6.66
N GLN A 114 -24.54 1.74 6.69
CA GLN A 114 -25.66 2.23 5.88
C GLN A 114 -26.16 3.56 6.42
N GLN A 115 -26.47 4.50 5.52
CA GLN A 115 -26.98 5.83 5.85
C GLN A 115 -28.13 5.77 6.84
N GLY A 116 -28.02 6.55 7.93
CA GLY A 116 -29.06 6.69 8.96
C GLY A 116 -29.14 5.56 9.98
N LYS A 117 -28.34 4.50 9.88
CA LYS A 117 -28.38 3.39 10.85
C LYS A 117 -27.55 3.63 12.10
N PHE A 118 -26.34 4.16 11.95
CA PHE A 118 -25.40 4.36 13.06
C PHE A 118 -24.71 5.71 12.93
N THR A 119 -24.47 6.37 14.05
CA THR A 119 -23.77 7.68 14.13
C THR A 119 -22.54 7.64 15.04
N SER A 120 -22.36 6.56 15.82
CA SER A 120 -21.21 6.39 16.71
C SER A 120 -20.75 4.96 16.78
N ILE A 121 -19.48 4.74 17.14
CA ILE A 121 -18.88 3.41 17.31
C ILE A 121 -19.59 2.62 18.42
N ASP A 122 -20.06 3.28 19.47
CA ASP A 122 -20.78 2.62 20.58
C ASP A 122 -22.06 1.90 20.12
N GLN A 123 -22.70 2.37 19.05
CA GLN A 123 -23.88 1.72 18.49
C GLN A 123 -23.54 0.43 17.72
N LEU A 124 -22.25 0.16 17.49
CA LEU A 124 -21.79 -1.06 16.83
C LEU A 124 -21.58 -2.24 17.80
N LYS A 125 -21.82 -2.06 19.11
CA LYS A 125 -21.79 -3.13 20.11
C LYS A 125 -22.74 -4.27 19.71
N GLY A 126 -22.23 -5.50 19.62
CA GLY A 126 -22.97 -6.70 19.17
C GLY A 126 -23.27 -6.72 17.67
N LYS A 127 -22.81 -5.75 16.88
CA LYS A 127 -22.99 -5.67 15.44
C LYS A 127 -21.86 -6.35 14.69
N LYS A 128 -22.13 -6.73 13.44
CA LYS A 128 -21.17 -7.36 12.54
C LYS A 128 -20.40 -6.28 11.78
N VAL A 129 -19.09 -6.20 11.99
CA VAL A 129 -18.21 -5.26 11.30
C VAL A 129 -17.19 -6.01 10.44
N GLY A 130 -17.23 -5.75 9.13
CA GLY A 130 -16.30 -6.31 8.15
C GLY A 130 -14.94 -5.64 8.22
N VAL A 131 -13.88 -6.44 8.15
CA VAL A 131 -12.49 -6.01 8.04
C VAL A 131 -11.74 -6.96 7.11
N GLN A 132 -10.63 -6.51 6.54
CA GLN A 132 -9.77 -7.40 5.77
C GLN A 132 -8.81 -8.17 6.69
N ASN A 133 -8.54 -9.43 6.35
CA ASN A 133 -7.62 -10.30 7.08
C ASN A 133 -6.20 -9.71 7.17
N GLY A 134 -5.58 -9.82 8.35
CA GLY A 134 -4.20 -9.41 8.58
C GLY A 134 -3.97 -7.90 8.66
N THR A 135 -5.06 -7.09 8.69
CA THR A 135 -4.97 -5.64 8.78
C THR A 135 -4.88 -5.14 10.22
N THR A 136 -4.38 -3.93 10.38
CA THR A 136 -4.41 -3.16 11.63
C THR A 136 -5.84 -2.86 12.07
N HIS A 137 -6.79 -2.76 11.13
CA HIS A 137 -8.21 -2.60 11.38
C HIS A 137 -8.80 -3.81 12.11
N GLN A 138 -8.50 -5.03 11.64
CA GLN A 138 -8.90 -6.25 12.32
C GLN A 138 -8.35 -6.30 13.75
N LYS A 139 -7.06 -6.01 13.89
CA LYS A 139 -6.40 -5.98 15.20
C LYS A 139 -6.99 -4.93 16.14
N PHE A 140 -7.25 -3.72 15.64
CA PHE A 140 -7.86 -2.63 16.42
C PHE A 140 -9.21 -3.02 17.00
N ILE A 141 -10.13 -3.58 16.18
CA ILE A 141 -11.43 -4.02 16.69
C ILE A 141 -11.25 -5.12 17.74
N THR A 142 -10.43 -6.12 17.46
CA THR A 142 -10.19 -7.24 18.37
C THR A 142 -9.65 -6.78 19.73
N ASP A 143 -8.74 -5.82 19.72
CA ASP A 143 -8.06 -5.36 20.94
C ASP A 143 -8.87 -4.30 21.72
N LYS A 144 -9.55 -3.39 21.01
CA LYS A 144 -10.18 -2.20 21.60
C LYS A 144 -11.70 -2.30 21.71
N HIS A 145 -12.32 -3.10 20.85
CA HIS A 145 -13.76 -3.25 20.75
C HIS A 145 -14.18 -4.72 20.68
N PRO A 146 -13.79 -5.57 21.66
CA PRO A 146 -14.11 -7.00 21.66
C PRO A 146 -15.63 -7.27 21.72
N GLU A 147 -16.43 -6.26 22.04
CA GLU A 147 -17.90 -6.31 22.01
C GLU A 147 -18.47 -6.22 20.59
N ILE A 148 -17.65 -5.88 19.57
CA ILE A 148 -18.04 -5.87 18.16
C ILE A 148 -17.75 -7.24 17.56
N THR A 149 -18.70 -7.80 16.81
CA THR A 149 -18.49 -9.05 16.06
C THR A 149 -17.68 -8.77 14.80
N THR A 150 -16.40 -9.07 14.82
CA THR A 150 -15.52 -8.92 13.66
C THR A 150 -15.81 -9.99 12.61
N VAL A 151 -16.04 -9.59 11.37
CA VAL A 151 -16.22 -10.47 10.20
C VAL A 151 -15.04 -10.30 9.26
N PRO A 152 -14.11 -11.27 9.19
CA PRO A 152 -12.94 -11.17 8.34
C PRO A 152 -13.27 -11.46 6.87
N TYR A 153 -12.65 -10.71 5.95
CA TYR A 153 -12.77 -10.86 4.50
C TYR A 153 -11.38 -10.95 3.85
N ASP A 154 -11.32 -11.59 2.70
CA ASP A 154 -10.10 -11.65 1.88
C ASP A 154 -9.79 -10.29 1.23
N SER A 155 -10.83 -9.48 0.95
CA SER A 155 -10.69 -8.13 0.41
C SER A 155 -11.74 -7.18 0.96
N TYR A 156 -11.43 -5.89 1.00
CA TYR A 156 -12.41 -4.85 1.34
C TYR A 156 -13.52 -4.71 0.31
N GLN A 157 -13.29 -5.10 -0.94
CA GLN A 157 -14.34 -5.12 -1.96
C GLN A 157 -15.47 -6.09 -1.57
N ASN A 158 -15.13 -7.29 -1.07
CA ASN A 158 -16.12 -8.25 -0.60
C ASN A 158 -16.85 -7.76 0.66
N ALA A 159 -16.13 -7.16 1.62
CA ALA A 159 -16.76 -6.55 2.80
C ALA A 159 -17.75 -5.44 2.41
N LYS A 160 -17.37 -4.56 1.46
CA LYS A 160 -18.24 -3.50 0.94
C LYS A 160 -19.51 -4.05 0.29
N LEU A 161 -19.40 -5.11 -0.50
CA LEU A 161 -20.56 -5.77 -1.12
C LEU A 161 -21.51 -6.33 -0.06
N ASP A 162 -21.00 -6.96 0.98
CA ASP A 162 -21.82 -7.50 2.07
C ASP A 162 -22.46 -6.39 2.92
N LEU A 163 -21.77 -5.26 3.12
CA LEU A 163 -22.36 -4.07 3.73
C LEU A 163 -23.52 -3.53 2.89
N GLN A 164 -23.34 -3.40 1.58
CA GLN A 164 -24.37 -2.90 0.66
C GLN A 164 -25.61 -3.80 0.63
N ASN A 165 -25.39 -5.11 0.74
CA ASN A 165 -26.47 -6.11 0.78
C ASN A 165 -27.08 -6.32 2.18
N GLY A 166 -26.59 -5.60 3.22
CA GLY A 166 -27.11 -5.70 4.59
C GLY A 166 -26.76 -7.01 5.32
N ARG A 167 -25.76 -7.75 4.86
CA ARG A 167 -25.28 -8.98 5.52
C ARG A 167 -24.38 -8.70 6.71
N ILE A 168 -23.73 -7.54 6.72
CA ILE A 168 -22.99 -6.94 7.83
C ILE A 168 -23.49 -5.53 8.10
N ASP A 169 -23.21 -5.00 9.29
CA ASP A 169 -23.73 -3.72 9.76
C ASP A 169 -22.82 -2.53 9.40
N ALA A 170 -21.51 -2.76 9.42
CA ALA A 170 -20.50 -1.76 9.07
C ALA A 170 -19.23 -2.42 8.50
N VAL A 171 -18.34 -1.60 7.96
CA VAL A 171 -16.96 -1.94 7.58
C VAL A 171 -16.02 -0.94 8.25
N PHE A 172 -14.83 -1.38 8.62
CA PHE A 172 -13.78 -0.53 9.17
C PHE A 172 -12.54 -0.62 8.30
N GLY A 173 -12.09 0.51 7.74
CA GLY A 173 -10.98 0.58 6.79
C GLY A 173 -10.33 1.96 6.79
N ASP A 174 -9.30 2.14 5.96
CA ASP A 174 -8.60 3.42 5.84
C ASP A 174 -9.54 4.54 5.39
N THR A 175 -9.38 5.70 6.01
CA THR A 175 -10.23 6.86 5.74
C THR A 175 -10.24 7.23 4.26
N ALA A 176 -9.11 7.15 3.56
CA ALA A 176 -9.04 7.45 2.14
C ALA A 176 -9.95 6.55 1.30
N VAL A 177 -9.92 5.24 1.56
CA VAL A 177 -10.73 4.24 0.85
C VAL A 177 -12.21 4.38 1.18
N VAL A 178 -12.53 4.53 2.46
CA VAL A 178 -13.92 4.77 2.91
C VAL A 178 -14.48 6.04 2.29
N THR A 179 -13.69 7.11 2.20
CA THR A 179 -14.11 8.37 1.57
C THR A 179 -14.48 8.17 0.09
N GLU A 180 -13.73 7.35 -0.66
CA GLU A 180 -14.08 7.03 -2.05
C GLU A 180 -15.41 6.24 -2.14
N TRP A 181 -15.67 5.37 -1.18
CA TRP A 181 -16.97 4.68 -1.12
C TRP A 181 -18.12 5.63 -0.83
N LEU A 182 -17.94 6.58 0.08
CA LEU A 182 -18.96 7.58 0.42
C LEU A 182 -19.27 8.51 -0.77
N LYS A 183 -18.25 8.93 -1.53
CA LYS A 183 -18.44 9.73 -2.75
C LYS A 183 -19.28 8.98 -3.80
N SER A 184 -19.04 7.67 -3.94
CA SER A 184 -19.66 6.84 -4.98
C SER A 184 -20.98 6.19 -4.59
N ASN A 185 -21.35 6.22 -3.30
CA ASN A 185 -22.56 5.55 -2.80
C ASN A 185 -23.29 6.37 -1.69
N PRO A 186 -24.32 7.12 -2.05
CA PRO A 186 -25.08 7.94 -1.10
C PRO A 186 -25.88 7.12 -0.05
N LYS A 187 -25.97 5.80 -0.20
CA LYS A 187 -26.59 4.91 0.81
C LYS A 187 -25.65 4.56 1.96
N LEU A 188 -24.39 4.99 1.89
CA LEU A 188 -23.39 4.79 2.94
C LEU A 188 -23.13 6.09 3.68
N ALA A 189 -22.78 5.97 4.96
CA ALA A 189 -22.36 7.09 5.81
C ALA A 189 -21.20 6.68 6.73
N ALA A 190 -20.37 7.66 7.10
CA ALA A 190 -19.39 7.49 8.15
C ALA A 190 -20.09 7.20 9.49
N VAL A 191 -19.47 6.36 10.31
CA VAL A 191 -19.94 6.03 11.67
C VAL A 191 -18.89 6.49 12.68
N GLY A 192 -19.21 7.55 13.41
CA GLY A 192 -18.28 8.17 14.35
C GLY A 192 -17.17 8.97 13.68
N ASP A 193 -16.17 9.33 14.48
CA ASP A 193 -15.00 10.09 14.05
C ASP A 193 -13.91 9.20 13.49
N LYS A 194 -12.93 9.84 12.81
CA LYS A 194 -11.70 9.16 12.35
C LYS A 194 -10.90 8.61 13.52
N VAL A 195 -10.43 7.38 13.37
CA VAL A 195 -9.55 6.73 14.33
C VAL A 195 -8.09 6.99 13.93
N THR A 196 -7.33 7.60 14.84
CA THR A 196 -5.91 7.98 14.63
C THR A 196 -4.99 7.39 15.69
N ASP A 197 -5.37 6.24 16.28
CA ASP A 197 -4.55 5.57 17.30
C ASP A 197 -3.20 5.18 16.72
N LYS A 198 -2.14 5.79 17.25
CA LYS A 198 -0.76 5.63 16.75
C LYS A 198 -0.23 4.20 16.84
N ALA A 199 -0.77 3.38 17.74
CA ALA A 199 -0.38 1.99 17.83
C ALA A 199 -0.84 1.15 16.63
N TYR A 200 -1.84 1.62 15.89
CA TYR A 200 -2.44 0.92 14.74
C TYR A 200 -2.28 1.70 13.43
N PHE A 201 -2.50 3.02 13.41
CA PHE A 201 -2.61 3.83 12.18
C PHE A 201 -1.69 5.05 12.16
N GLY A 202 -1.12 5.42 13.28
CA GLY A 202 -0.57 6.76 13.48
C GLY A 202 0.84 7.01 12.98
N THR A 203 1.56 6.01 12.46
CA THR A 203 2.89 6.21 11.88
C THR A 203 2.80 6.48 10.37
N GLY A 204 1.69 6.07 9.73
CA GLY A 204 1.46 6.18 8.30
C GLY A 204 1.78 4.92 7.53
N LEU A 205 1.59 5.00 6.19
CA LEU A 205 1.83 3.89 5.28
C LEU A 205 3.29 3.86 4.82
N GLY A 206 3.88 2.68 4.72
CA GLY A 206 5.28 2.50 4.32
C GLY A 206 5.48 1.39 3.30
N ILE A 207 6.59 1.48 2.57
CA ILE A 207 7.06 0.43 1.67
C ILE A 207 7.83 -0.58 2.51
N ALA A 208 7.38 -1.84 2.51
CA ALA A 208 8.06 -2.90 3.25
C ALA A 208 9.10 -3.62 2.38
N VAL A 209 10.28 -3.85 2.94
CA VAL A 209 11.35 -4.69 2.36
C VAL A 209 11.80 -5.72 3.39
N ARG A 210 12.48 -6.79 2.95
CA ARG A 210 12.95 -7.84 3.88
C ARG A 210 13.90 -7.28 4.94
N GLN A 211 13.87 -7.88 6.12
CA GLN A 211 14.92 -7.68 7.12
C GLN A 211 16.31 -7.91 6.51
N GLY A 212 17.23 -7.00 6.82
CA GLY A 212 18.59 -7.01 6.28
C GLY A 212 18.76 -6.38 4.88
N ASN A 213 17.67 -6.01 4.17
CA ASN A 213 17.75 -5.30 2.89
C ASN A 213 17.77 -3.78 3.09
N THR A 214 18.71 -3.31 3.91
CA THR A 214 18.86 -1.88 4.25
C THR A 214 19.23 -1.02 3.04
N ASP A 215 19.97 -1.59 2.07
CA ASP A 215 20.31 -0.87 0.83
C ASP A 215 19.05 -0.45 0.05
N LEU A 216 18.13 -1.37 -0.17
CA LEU A 216 16.87 -1.05 -0.87
C LEU A 216 15.99 -0.10 -0.07
N GLN A 217 15.91 -0.27 1.26
CA GLN A 217 15.19 0.65 2.15
C GLN A 217 15.73 2.07 2.04
N GLN A 218 17.05 2.24 2.10
CA GLN A 218 17.70 3.54 2.01
C GLN A 218 17.50 4.18 0.62
N LYS A 219 17.58 3.39 -0.45
CA LYS A 219 17.27 3.86 -1.81
C LYS A 219 15.83 4.38 -1.91
N PHE A 220 14.84 3.65 -1.36
CA PHE A 220 13.46 4.14 -1.33
C PHE A 220 13.31 5.40 -0.49
N ASN A 221 13.97 5.51 0.65
CA ASN A 221 13.91 6.71 1.47
C ASN A 221 14.46 7.94 0.74
N ALA A 222 15.63 7.80 0.10
CA ALA A 222 16.24 8.88 -0.68
C ALA A 222 15.37 9.26 -1.89
N ALA A 223 14.80 8.27 -2.59
CA ALA A 223 13.89 8.51 -3.71
C ALA A 223 12.59 9.20 -3.25
N LEU A 224 11.99 8.78 -2.12
CA LEU A 224 10.80 9.41 -1.54
C LEU A 224 11.06 10.88 -1.20
N GLU A 225 12.18 11.17 -0.56
CA GLU A 225 12.57 12.55 -0.26
C GLU A 225 12.68 13.39 -1.53
N LYS A 226 13.32 12.86 -2.57
CA LYS A 226 13.50 13.53 -3.85
C LYS A 226 12.18 13.83 -4.56
N VAL A 227 11.30 12.82 -4.72
CA VAL A 227 10.00 13.01 -5.41
C VAL A 227 9.04 13.89 -4.62
N LYS A 228 9.16 13.95 -3.28
CA LYS A 228 8.43 14.92 -2.46
C LYS A 228 8.93 16.35 -2.69
N LYS A 229 10.25 16.53 -2.82
CA LYS A 229 10.89 17.85 -2.98
C LYS A 229 10.68 18.44 -4.38
N ASP A 230 10.70 17.63 -5.44
CA ASP A 230 10.56 18.08 -6.83
C ASP A 230 9.11 18.22 -7.32
N GLY A 231 8.12 17.88 -6.46
CA GLY A 231 6.70 18.00 -6.76
C GLY A 231 6.09 16.78 -7.47
N THR A 232 6.86 15.75 -7.81
CA THR A 232 6.37 14.51 -8.43
C THR A 232 5.34 13.81 -7.53
N TYR A 233 5.65 13.70 -6.23
CA TYR A 233 4.72 13.17 -5.24
C TYR A 233 3.38 13.92 -5.24
N GLN A 234 3.40 15.25 -5.21
CA GLN A 234 2.19 16.07 -5.19
C GLN A 234 1.35 15.89 -6.46
N THR A 235 2.00 15.75 -7.62
CA THR A 235 1.32 15.48 -8.88
C THR A 235 0.59 14.14 -8.84
N ILE A 236 1.24 13.09 -8.34
CA ILE A 236 0.64 11.75 -8.18
C ILE A 236 -0.49 11.80 -7.14
N TYR A 237 -0.28 12.48 -6.01
CA TYR A 237 -1.29 12.66 -4.97
C TYR A 237 -2.55 13.32 -5.53
N ASN A 238 -2.42 14.43 -6.24
CA ASN A 238 -3.55 15.15 -6.81
C ASN A 238 -4.32 14.29 -7.82
N LYS A 239 -3.62 13.47 -8.62
CA LYS A 239 -4.24 12.55 -9.58
C LYS A 239 -5.21 11.57 -8.92
N TRP A 240 -4.90 11.09 -7.72
CA TRP A 240 -5.65 10.01 -7.08
C TRP A 240 -6.61 10.48 -5.98
N PHE A 241 -6.31 11.56 -5.27
CA PHE A 241 -7.07 12.01 -4.10
C PHE A 241 -7.85 13.33 -4.29
N GLN A 242 -7.58 14.09 -5.35
CA GLN A 242 -8.23 15.40 -5.61
C GLN A 242 -9.13 15.38 -6.85
N LYS A 243 -9.83 14.30 -7.10
CA LYS A 243 -10.83 14.20 -8.17
C LYS A 243 -12.19 14.73 -7.73
#